data_8e373683ccd65d5ec6c52209d2e25727
#
_entry.id   8e373683ccd65d5ec6c52209d2e25727
#
_cell.length_a   1.000
_cell.length_b   1.000
_cell.length_c   1.000
_cell.angle_alpha   90.00
_cell.angle_beta   90.00
_cell.angle_gamma   90.00
#
_symmetry.space_group_name_H-M   'P 1'
#
loop_
_entity.id
_entity.type
_entity.pdbx_description
1 polymer ?
#
loop_
_entity_poly.entity_id
_entity_poly.type
_entity_poly.pdbx_seq_one_letter_code
_entity_poly.pdbx_strand_id
1 'polypeptide(L)'
;MTKKQIVAGIIARLEADLALFTAAALHAHHAATHEECQPDNKYDTTALEASYLAQGQANRAREIRQGLDAYRALCLPAFDDESPVRLGALVTLGDETGCERRLFIGPQAGGMKLADVAGDIVVITPASPFGQQLLGLNVGDELQGMEAGKRTAYTVVSVV
;
A
#
# COMPACT_ATOMS: atom_id res chain seq x y z
N MET A 1 -15.58 3.88 -8.73
CA MET A 1 -14.24 4.09 -9.35
C MET A 1 -13.89 2.97 -10.31
N THR A 2 -13.29 3.27 -11.47
CA THR A 2 -12.75 2.26 -12.39
C THR A 2 -11.35 1.82 -11.95
N LYS A 3 -10.87 0.64 -12.38
CA LYS A 3 -9.48 0.19 -12.08
C LYS A 3 -8.41 1.21 -12.51
N LYS A 4 -8.60 1.86 -13.66
CA LYS A 4 -7.69 2.94 -14.11
C LYS A 4 -7.66 4.12 -13.14
N GLN A 5 -8.82 4.53 -12.62
CA GLN A 5 -8.91 5.61 -11.63
C GLN A 5 -8.29 5.20 -10.29
N ILE A 6 -8.45 3.94 -9.87
CA ILE A 6 -7.82 3.41 -8.67
C ILE A 6 -6.30 3.48 -8.80
N VAL A 7 -5.74 2.96 -9.88
CA VAL A 7 -4.28 2.99 -10.14
C VAL A 7 -3.77 4.43 -10.22
N ALA A 8 -4.47 5.33 -10.90
CA ALA A 8 -4.09 6.75 -10.95
C ALA A 8 -4.10 7.40 -9.56
N GLY A 9 -5.09 7.08 -8.72
CA GLY A 9 -5.16 7.57 -7.34
C GLY A 9 -4.02 7.04 -6.47
N ILE A 10 -3.65 5.77 -6.62
CA ILE A 10 -2.50 5.18 -5.92
C ILE A 10 -1.20 5.86 -6.35
N ILE A 11 -0.98 6.04 -7.65
CA ILE A 11 0.21 6.72 -8.20
C ILE A 11 0.31 8.14 -7.64
N ALA A 12 -0.76 8.93 -7.70
CA ALA A 12 -0.77 10.29 -7.18
C ALA A 12 -0.42 10.35 -5.68
N ARG A 13 -0.94 9.39 -4.89
CA ARG A 13 -0.62 9.30 -3.47
C ARG A 13 0.84 8.93 -3.23
N LEU A 14 1.37 7.96 -3.96
CA LEU A 14 2.77 7.56 -3.87
C LEU A 14 3.72 8.69 -4.31
N GLU A 15 3.37 9.47 -5.33
CA GLU A 15 4.14 10.65 -5.76
C GLU A 15 4.19 11.72 -4.67
N ALA A 16 3.07 11.99 -4.00
CA ALA A 16 3.02 12.92 -2.88
C ALA A 16 3.86 12.41 -1.69
N ASP A 17 3.74 11.14 -1.34
CA ASP A 17 4.53 10.53 -0.28
C ASP A 17 6.03 10.52 -0.62
N LEU A 18 6.41 10.26 -1.89
CA LEU A 18 7.81 10.33 -2.34
C LEU A 18 8.40 11.73 -2.16
N ALA A 19 7.66 12.77 -2.54
CA ALA A 19 8.11 14.15 -2.37
C ALA A 19 8.33 14.48 -0.88
N LEU A 20 7.40 14.06 -0.02
CA LEU A 20 7.49 14.26 1.42
C LEU A 20 8.73 13.57 2.03
N PHE A 21 8.94 12.28 1.75
CA PHE A 21 10.07 11.52 2.30
C PHE A 21 11.41 11.95 1.73
N THR A 22 11.45 12.40 0.46
CA THR A 22 12.67 12.97 -0.14
C THR A 22 13.05 14.28 0.52
N ALA A 23 12.08 15.17 0.75
CA ALA A 23 12.32 16.44 1.45
C ALA A 23 12.79 16.20 2.90
N ALA A 24 12.17 15.24 3.61
CA ALA A 24 12.56 14.86 4.96
C ALA A 24 13.99 14.30 5.02
N ALA A 25 14.38 13.47 4.03
CA ALA A 25 15.73 12.92 3.94
C ALA A 25 16.79 14.03 3.73
N LEU A 26 16.51 14.99 2.83
CA LEU A 26 17.38 16.12 2.59
C LEU A 26 17.51 17.01 3.84
N HIS A 27 16.42 17.31 4.51
CA HIS A 27 16.43 18.10 5.74
C HIS A 27 17.27 17.42 6.85
N ALA A 28 17.07 16.13 7.08
CA ALA A 28 17.82 15.36 8.05
C ALA A 28 19.31 15.26 7.68
N HIS A 29 19.64 15.12 6.39
CA HIS A 29 21.02 15.12 5.91
C HIS A 29 21.70 16.47 6.16
N HIS A 30 21.03 17.60 5.86
CA HIS A 30 21.56 18.92 6.17
C HIS A 30 21.80 19.10 7.67
N ALA A 31 20.87 18.67 8.53
CA ALA A 31 21.05 18.72 9.98
C ALA A 31 22.26 17.89 10.44
N ALA A 32 22.50 16.72 9.85
CA ALA A 32 23.63 15.87 10.21
C ALA A 32 25.00 16.43 9.78
N THR A 33 25.02 17.30 8.73
CA THR A 33 26.27 17.83 8.13
C THR A 33 26.54 19.30 8.48
N HIS A 34 25.62 19.96 9.20
CA HIS A 34 25.79 21.35 9.59
C HIS A 34 26.87 21.49 10.64
N GLU A 35 27.70 22.56 10.55
CA GLU A 35 28.81 22.82 11.50
C GLU A 35 28.35 22.96 12.96
N GLU A 36 27.11 23.44 13.19
CA GLU A 36 26.49 23.55 14.52
C GLU A 36 26.13 22.18 15.14
N CYS A 37 26.13 21.11 14.35
CA CYS A 37 25.89 19.72 14.81
C CYS A 37 27.20 19.00 15.14
N GLN A 38 28.35 19.69 15.21
CA GLN A 38 29.57 19.07 15.69
C GLN A 38 29.44 18.77 17.20
N PRO A 39 29.91 17.59 17.64
CA PRO A 39 29.77 17.20 19.04
C PRO A 39 30.46 18.16 19.97
N ASP A 40 29.73 18.77 20.91
CA ASP A 40 30.29 19.61 21.98
C ASP A 40 31.06 18.75 22.99
N ASN A 41 30.76 17.46 23.05
CA ASN A 41 31.44 16.47 23.88
C ASN A 41 31.28 15.05 23.31
N LYS A 42 32.04 14.08 23.89
CA LYS A 42 32.02 12.66 23.45
C LYS A 42 30.70 11.92 23.62
N TYR A 43 29.71 12.50 24.26
CA TYR A 43 28.38 11.95 24.48
C TYR A 43 27.29 12.58 23.57
N ASP A 44 27.67 13.58 22.77
CA ASP A 44 26.74 14.21 21.84
C ASP A 44 26.53 13.32 20.60
N THR A 45 25.32 12.82 20.45
CA THR A 45 24.91 11.91 19.36
C THR A 45 24.02 12.57 18.30
N THR A 46 23.82 13.92 18.39
CA THR A 46 22.86 14.64 17.55
C THR A 46 23.10 14.43 16.04
N ALA A 47 24.35 14.57 15.58
CA ALA A 47 24.70 14.35 14.18
C ALA A 47 24.49 12.88 13.75
N LEU A 48 24.79 11.92 14.65
CA LEU A 48 24.60 10.51 14.40
C LEU A 48 23.11 10.15 14.28
N GLU A 49 22.26 10.66 15.16
CA GLU A 49 20.81 10.47 15.13
C GLU A 49 20.19 11.07 13.87
N ALA A 50 20.62 12.30 13.48
CA ALA A 50 20.18 12.92 12.23
C ALA A 50 20.60 12.11 10.99
N SER A 51 21.79 11.49 11.01
CA SER A 51 22.27 10.62 9.93
C SER A 51 21.43 9.34 9.81
N TYR A 52 21.09 8.70 10.93
CA TYR A 52 20.19 7.54 10.92
C TYR A 52 18.78 7.90 10.42
N LEU A 53 18.27 9.06 10.81
CA LEU A 53 16.98 9.56 10.34
C LEU A 53 17.00 9.80 8.82
N ALA A 54 18.04 10.45 8.31
CA ALA A 54 18.24 10.68 6.88
C ALA A 54 18.26 9.36 6.10
N GLN A 55 18.99 8.35 6.60
CA GLN A 55 19.05 7.02 5.98
C GLN A 55 17.69 6.32 5.99
N GLY A 56 16.93 6.40 7.08
CA GLY A 56 15.58 5.83 7.18
C GLY A 56 14.61 6.46 6.18
N GLN A 57 14.60 7.79 6.07
CA GLN A 57 13.79 8.53 5.10
C GLN A 57 14.18 8.21 3.64
N ALA A 58 15.49 8.10 3.36
CA ALA A 58 15.98 7.73 2.03
C ALA A 58 15.58 6.29 1.63
N ASN A 59 15.62 5.35 2.57
CA ASN A 59 15.17 3.98 2.34
C ASN A 59 13.67 3.95 2.02
N ARG A 60 12.86 4.69 2.78
CA ARG A 60 11.42 4.79 2.52
C ARG A 60 11.12 5.42 1.16
N ALA A 61 11.84 6.47 0.78
CA ALA A 61 11.72 7.08 -0.55
C ALA A 61 12.06 6.09 -1.68
N ARG A 62 13.05 5.20 -1.45
CA ARG A 62 13.40 4.15 -2.42
C ARG A 62 12.29 3.11 -2.57
N GLU A 63 11.70 2.64 -1.47
CA GLU A 63 10.57 1.71 -1.50
C GLU A 63 9.36 2.30 -2.24
N ILE A 64 9.02 3.57 -1.99
CA ILE A 64 7.93 4.25 -2.68
C ILE A 64 8.22 4.37 -4.18
N ARG A 65 9.45 4.66 -4.57
CA ARG A 65 9.84 4.73 -6.00
C ARG A 65 9.69 3.37 -6.69
N GLN A 66 10.09 2.28 -6.03
CA GLN A 66 9.86 0.92 -6.53
C GLN A 66 8.36 0.62 -6.69
N GLY A 67 7.54 1.09 -5.73
CA GLY A 67 6.08 0.99 -5.82
C GLY A 67 5.51 1.73 -7.02
N LEU A 68 5.98 2.97 -7.27
CA LEU A 68 5.58 3.76 -8.44
C LEU A 68 5.91 3.05 -9.76
N ASP A 69 7.12 2.51 -9.88
CA ASP A 69 7.55 1.79 -11.07
C ASP A 69 6.70 0.54 -11.31
N ALA A 70 6.37 -0.19 -10.23
CA ALA A 70 5.50 -1.36 -10.29
C ALA A 70 4.06 -1.00 -10.75
N TYR A 71 3.50 0.11 -10.26
CA TYR A 71 2.17 0.55 -10.69
C TYR A 71 2.15 1.10 -12.12
N ARG A 72 3.20 1.78 -12.56
CA ARG A 72 3.33 2.26 -13.95
C ARG A 72 3.46 1.12 -14.95
N ALA A 73 4.09 0.01 -14.54
CA ALA A 73 4.22 -1.21 -15.34
C ALA A 73 3.02 -2.15 -15.23
N LEU A 74 2.05 -1.87 -14.33
CA LEU A 74 0.93 -2.77 -14.07
C LEU A 74 -0.01 -2.83 -15.26
N CYS A 75 -0.12 -4.02 -15.85
CA CYS A 75 -1.19 -4.34 -16.79
C CYS A 75 -2.50 -4.58 -16.03
N LEU A 76 -3.58 -3.95 -16.48
CA LEU A 76 -4.92 -4.16 -15.92
C LEU A 76 -5.69 -5.14 -16.84
N PRO A 77 -5.71 -6.43 -16.50
CA PRO A 77 -6.42 -7.42 -17.30
C PRO A 77 -7.94 -7.19 -17.23
N ALA A 78 -8.65 -7.65 -18.25
CA ALA A 78 -10.09 -7.82 -18.17
C ALA A 78 -10.37 -9.06 -17.31
N PHE A 79 -11.47 -9.01 -16.57
CA PHE A 79 -12.01 -10.13 -15.80
C PHE A 79 -13.41 -10.45 -16.30
N ASP A 80 -13.78 -11.69 -16.21
CA ASP A 80 -15.12 -12.25 -16.42
C ASP A 80 -15.55 -13.01 -15.16
N ASP A 81 -16.76 -13.53 -15.16
CA ASP A 81 -17.36 -14.21 -13.99
C ASP A 81 -16.61 -15.50 -13.58
N GLU A 82 -15.81 -16.08 -14.48
CA GLU A 82 -15.00 -17.28 -14.24
C GLU A 82 -13.54 -16.95 -13.94
N SER A 83 -13.14 -15.69 -14.02
CA SER A 83 -11.75 -15.27 -13.81
C SER A 83 -11.38 -15.34 -12.33
N PRO A 84 -10.31 -16.07 -11.97
CA PRO A 84 -9.83 -16.08 -10.58
C PRO A 84 -9.22 -14.74 -10.20
N VAL A 85 -9.26 -14.45 -8.91
CA VAL A 85 -8.59 -13.27 -8.31
C VAL A 85 -7.10 -13.32 -8.61
N ARG A 86 -6.59 -12.27 -9.23
CA ARG A 86 -5.17 -12.09 -9.56
C ARG A 86 -4.78 -10.63 -9.50
N LEU A 87 -3.49 -10.36 -9.69
CA LEU A 87 -2.96 -8.99 -9.70
C LEU A 87 -3.74 -8.08 -10.67
N GLY A 88 -4.10 -6.89 -10.21
CA GLY A 88 -4.92 -5.94 -10.96
C GLY A 88 -6.44 -6.16 -10.85
N ALA A 89 -6.90 -7.13 -10.05
CA ALA A 89 -8.33 -7.33 -9.76
C ALA A 89 -8.85 -6.30 -8.76
N LEU A 90 -10.07 -5.84 -8.98
CA LEU A 90 -10.91 -5.19 -7.98
C LEU A 90 -11.91 -6.23 -7.49
N VAL A 91 -11.80 -6.64 -6.24
CA VAL A 91 -12.59 -7.68 -5.59
C VAL A 91 -13.58 -7.07 -4.63
N THR A 92 -14.83 -7.49 -4.69
CA THR A 92 -15.84 -7.19 -3.66
C THR A 92 -16.04 -8.44 -2.80
N LEU A 93 -15.87 -8.28 -1.50
CA LEU A 93 -16.16 -9.32 -0.51
C LEU A 93 -17.41 -8.95 0.28
N GLY A 94 -18.28 -9.90 0.50
CA GLY A 94 -19.42 -9.78 1.41
C GLY A 94 -19.17 -10.55 2.70
N ASP A 95 -19.56 -10.03 3.84
CA ASP A 95 -19.59 -10.75 5.11
C ASP A 95 -20.98 -11.32 5.40
N GLU A 96 -21.10 -12.12 6.47
CA GLU A 96 -22.37 -12.73 6.92
C GLU A 96 -23.44 -11.69 7.29
N THR A 97 -23.06 -10.44 7.55
CA THR A 97 -23.97 -9.34 7.88
C THR A 97 -24.47 -8.59 6.65
N GLY A 98 -23.94 -8.92 5.47
CA GLY A 98 -24.23 -8.24 4.21
C GLY A 98 -23.42 -6.96 4.01
N CYS A 99 -22.39 -6.73 4.82
CA CYS A 99 -21.47 -5.61 4.64
C CYS A 99 -20.45 -5.95 3.54
N GLU A 100 -20.29 -5.05 2.59
CA GLU A 100 -19.36 -5.23 1.48
C GLU A 100 -18.04 -4.50 1.73
N ARG A 101 -16.95 -5.15 1.30
CA ARG A 101 -15.59 -4.60 1.28
C ARG A 101 -15.03 -4.67 -0.12
N ARG A 102 -14.45 -3.57 -0.55
CA ARG A 102 -13.82 -3.49 -1.88
C ARG A 102 -12.30 -3.47 -1.73
N LEU A 103 -11.65 -4.40 -2.40
CA LEU A 103 -10.21 -4.62 -2.32
C LEU A 103 -9.60 -4.55 -3.72
N PHE A 104 -8.49 -3.83 -3.85
CA PHE A 104 -7.73 -3.81 -5.09
C PHE A 104 -6.44 -4.62 -4.90
N ILE A 105 -6.20 -5.62 -5.75
CA ILE A 105 -4.98 -6.44 -5.69
C ILE A 105 -3.86 -5.71 -6.42
N GLY A 106 -3.05 -5.00 -5.65
CA GLY A 106 -1.93 -4.18 -6.15
C GLY A 106 -0.57 -4.81 -5.91
N PRO A 107 0.47 -4.45 -6.70
CA PRO A 107 1.82 -4.99 -6.53
C PRO A 107 2.49 -4.51 -5.25
N GLN A 108 2.14 -3.30 -4.79
CA GLN A 108 2.73 -2.61 -3.64
C GLN A 108 1.67 -1.77 -2.91
N ALA A 109 2.08 -1.01 -1.91
CA ALA A 109 1.23 -0.08 -1.16
C ALA A 109 0.06 -0.75 -0.41
N GLY A 110 0.25 -1.99 0.07
CA GLY A 110 -0.75 -2.69 0.87
C GLY A 110 -1.21 -1.87 2.08
N GLY A 111 -2.53 -1.87 2.35
CA GLY A 111 -3.16 -1.07 3.39
C GLY A 111 -3.54 0.36 2.97
N MET A 112 -3.11 0.85 1.79
CA MET A 112 -3.55 2.15 1.29
C MET A 112 -5.06 2.12 1.07
N LYS A 113 -5.73 3.19 1.51
CA LYS A 113 -7.17 3.38 1.31
C LYS A 113 -7.42 4.50 0.31
N LEU A 114 -8.34 4.25 -0.59
CA LEU A 114 -8.84 5.23 -1.56
C LEU A 114 -10.34 5.41 -1.33
N ALA A 115 -10.74 6.65 -1.07
CA ALA A 115 -12.15 6.97 -0.89
C ALA A 115 -12.92 6.84 -2.22
N ASP A 116 -14.06 6.15 -2.19
CA ASP A 116 -14.99 6.06 -3.31
C ASP A 116 -16.44 6.22 -2.81
N VAL A 117 -17.34 6.59 -3.69
CA VAL A 117 -18.77 6.83 -3.36
C VAL A 117 -19.43 5.57 -2.75
N ALA A 118 -19.01 4.39 -3.19
CA ALA A 118 -19.52 3.10 -2.70
C ALA A 118 -18.70 2.52 -1.53
N GLY A 119 -17.95 3.36 -0.79
CA GLY A 119 -17.09 2.94 0.31
C GLY A 119 -15.61 2.86 -0.08
N ASP A 120 -14.75 2.85 0.93
CA ASP A 120 -13.30 2.82 0.73
C ASP A 120 -12.84 1.57 -0.03
N ILE A 121 -11.89 1.76 -0.93
CA ILE A 121 -11.15 0.67 -1.58
C ILE A 121 -9.83 0.51 -0.87
N VAL A 122 -9.54 -0.70 -0.38
CA VAL A 122 -8.28 -1.02 0.30
C VAL A 122 -7.36 -1.77 -0.64
N VAL A 123 -6.11 -1.31 -0.75
CA VAL A 123 -5.09 -2.02 -1.53
C VAL A 123 -4.58 -3.22 -0.73
N ILE A 124 -4.59 -4.39 -1.35
CA ILE A 124 -4.04 -5.64 -0.80
C ILE A 124 -2.91 -6.11 -1.71
N THR A 125 -1.79 -6.56 -1.15
CA THR A 125 -0.68 -7.10 -1.93
C THR A 125 -0.69 -8.62 -1.93
N PRO A 126 -0.21 -9.28 -3.00
CA PRO A 126 -0.06 -10.74 -3.06
C PRO A 126 0.77 -11.33 -1.91
N ALA A 127 1.73 -10.56 -1.40
CA ALA A 127 2.62 -10.99 -0.33
C ALA A 127 1.96 -10.95 1.07
N SER A 128 0.85 -10.22 1.22
CA SER A 128 0.15 -10.17 2.51
C SER A 128 -0.57 -11.49 2.81
N PRO A 129 -0.72 -11.88 4.09
CA PRO A 129 -1.43 -13.12 4.45
C PRO A 129 -2.86 -13.18 3.88
N PHE A 130 -3.56 -12.04 3.87
CA PHE A 130 -4.91 -11.95 3.30
C PHE A 130 -4.90 -12.00 1.77
N GLY A 131 -3.91 -11.37 1.14
CA GLY A 131 -3.73 -11.45 -0.31
C GLY A 131 -3.42 -12.86 -0.79
N GLN A 132 -2.59 -13.61 -0.05
CA GLN A 132 -2.30 -15.01 -0.37
C GLN A 132 -3.56 -15.90 -0.32
N GLN A 133 -4.50 -15.63 0.58
CA GLN A 133 -5.76 -16.36 0.63
C GLN A 133 -6.72 -15.97 -0.50
N LEU A 134 -6.68 -14.71 -0.95
CA LEU A 134 -7.53 -14.22 -2.03
C LEU A 134 -7.11 -14.69 -3.42
N LEU A 135 -5.82 -14.81 -3.66
CA LEU A 135 -5.31 -15.18 -4.99
C LEU A 135 -5.81 -16.55 -5.41
N GLY A 136 -6.36 -16.62 -6.61
CA GLY A 136 -6.88 -17.85 -7.21
C GLY A 136 -8.33 -18.20 -6.83
N LEU A 137 -8.98 -17.45 -5.92
CA LEU A 137 -10.39 -17.62 -5.61
C LEU A 137 -11.26 -17.11 -6.76
N ASN A 138 -12.42 -17.72 -6.90
CA ASN A 138 -13.46 -17.32 -7.84
C ASN A 138 -14.65 -16.69 -7.12
N VAL A 139 -15.55 -16.09 -7.88
CA VAL A 139 -16.84 -15.62 -7.36
C VAL A 139 -17.58 -16.78 -6.70
N GLY A 140 -18.07 -16.57 -5.49
CA GLY A 140 -18.74 -17.58 -4.65
C GLY A 140 -17.81 -18.32 -3.68
N ASP A 141 -16.49 -18.23 -3.83
CA ASP A 141 -15.56 -18.85 -2.89
C ASP A 141 -15.54 -18.10 -1.55
N GLU A 142 -15.28 -18.85 -0.49
CA GLU A 142 -15.21 -18.32 0.89
C GLU A 142 -13.78 -18.25 1.39
N LEU A 143 -13.51 -17.25 2.23
CA LEU A 143 -12.22 -17.09 2.93
C LEU A 143 -12.44 -16.58 4.34
N GLN A 144 -11.43 -16.81 5.20
CA GLN A 144 -11.45 -16.34 6.58
C GLN A 144 -10.54 -15.11 6.74
N GLY A 145 -11.09 -14.04 7.29
CA GLY A 145 -10.35 -12.84 7.64
C GLY A 145 -10.39 -12.57 9.14
N MET A 146 -9.62 -11.57 9.55
CA MET A 146 -9.65 -11.03 10.91
C MET A 146 -10.18 -9.60 10.85
N GLU A 147 -11.25 -9.33 11.58
CA GLU A 147 -11.80 -7.99 11.73
C GLU A 147 -11.97 -7.65 13.21
N ALA A 148 -11.37 -6.54 13.63
CA ALA A 148 -11.40 -6.09 15.03
C ALA A 148 -11.06 -7.21 16.04
N GLY A 149 -10.14 -8.13 15.67
CA GLY A 149 -9.73 -9.26 16.51
C GLY A 149 -10.67 -10.48 16.47
N LYS A 150 -11.72 -10.45 15.63
CA LYS A 150 -12.64 -11.60 15.42
C LYS A 150 -12.40 -12.23 14.05
N ARG A 151 -12.56 -13.55 13.99
CA ARG A 151 -12.62 -14.26 12.71
C ARG A 151 -13.96 -13.94 12.04
N THR A 152 -13.89 -13.52 10.79
CA THR A 152 -15.06 -13.20 9.96
C THR A 152 -14.94 -13.99 8.66
N ALA A 153 -16.00 -14.68 8.30
CA ALA A 153 -16.10 -15.33 7.00
C ALA A 153 -16.50 -14.29 5.94
N TYR A 154 -15.83 -14.36 4.81
CA TYR A 154 -16.12 -13.53 3.64
C TYR A 154 -16.38 -14.41 2.44
N THR A 155 -17.31 -13.98 1.60
CA THR A 155 -17.56 -14.58 0.29
C THR A 155 -17.12 -13.62 -0.80
N VAL A 156 -16.49 -14.12 -1.85
CA VAL A 156 -16.16 -13.32 -3.05
C VAL A 156 -17.44 -13.05 -3.83
N VAL A 157 -17.88 -11.79 -3.84
CA VAL A 157 -19.12 -11.36 -4.50
C VAL A 157 -18.88 -11.02 -5.96
N SER A 158 -17.77 -10.34 -6.25
CA SER A 158 -17.40 -9.98 -7.63
C SER A 158 -15.89 -9.84 -7.80
N VAL A 159 -15.43 -10.11 -9.02
CA VAL A 159 -14.05 -9.90 -9.47
C VAL A 159 -14.07 -9.15 -10.78
N VAL A 160 -13.49 -7.94 -10.85
CA VAL A 160 -13.49 -7.10 -12.05
C VAL A 160 -12.12 -6.51 -12.33
#